data_fbe2dcabb281cccc760ee31276505c1f
#
_entry.id   fbe2dcabb281cccc760ee31276505c1f
#
_cell.length_a   1.000
_cell.length_b   1.000
_cell.length_c   1.000
_cell.angle_alpha   90.00
_cell.angle_beta   90.00
_cell.angle_gamma   90.00
#
_symmetry.space_group_name_H-M   'P 1'
#
loop_
_entity.id
_entity.type
_entity.pdbx_description
1 polymer ?
#
loop_
_entity_poly.entity_id
_entity_poly.type
_entity_poly.pdbx_seq_one_letter_code
_entity_poly.pdbx_strand_id
1 'polypeptide(L)'
;MKNVLIIGCGLLGSSLVKRIAKKKLAKKIFIFEKSKKNISKIKRLKLPGTLVNKLQEVVAKSNLIIFCTPMSEYKKMILRLNNNFNSKQIITDVGSSKIESSEIIKRNLKKKISWIQSHPIAGSEVSGPEHGKENLFENKWCVLIKNKKINMKHFKFLNSFWKKMGSKTAVSYTHLTLPTNG
;
A
#
# COMPACT_ATOMS: atom_id res chain seq x y z
N MET A 1 -4.87 -9.30 -10.94
CA MET A 1 -4.64 -10.11 -9.72
C MET A 1 -5.96 -10.61 -9.16
N LYS A 2 -5.94 -11.63 -8.23
CA LYS A 2 -7.19 -12.11 -7.61
C LYS A 2 -7.69 -11.12 -6.57
N ASN A 3 -6.94 -10.90 -5.50
CA ASN A 3 -7.40 -10.13 -4.35
C ASN A 3 -6.40 -9.02 -3.99
N VAL A 4 -6.91 -7.83 -3.71
CA VAL A 4 -6.16 -6.72 -3.14
C VAL A 4 -6.78 -6.30 -1.80
N LEU A 5 -5.94 -5.98 -0.83
CA LEU A 5 -6.36 -5.44 0.46
C LEU A 5 -5.78 -4.03 0.62
N ILE A 6 -6.65 -3.07 0.88
CA ILE A 6 -6.30 -1.70 1.23
C ILE A 6 -6.47 -1.53 2.74
N ILE A 7 -5.38 -1.22 3.43
CA ILE A 7 -5.36 -0.97 4.88
C ILE A 7 -5.28 0.53 5.11
N GLY A 8 -6.37 1.14 5.59
CA GLY A 8 -6.58 2.58 5.66
C GLY A 8 -7.25 3.11 4.39
N CYS A 9 -8.40 3.73 4.54
CA CYS A 9 -9.20 4.21 3.41
C CYS A 9 -9.50 5.71 3.53
N GLY A 10 -8.42 6.50 3.74
CA GLY A 10 -8.47 7.96 3.59
C GLY A 10 -8.44 8.38 2.12
N LEU A 11 -7.88 9.54 1.81
CA LEU A 11 -7.75 10.08 0.45
C LEU A 11 -7.06 9.09 -0.51
N LEU A 12 -5.85 8.61 -0.16
CA LEU A 12 -5.07 7.72 -1.03
C LEU A 12 -5.73 6.35 -1.15
N GLY A 13 -6.17 5.76 -0.02
CA GLY A 13 -6.79 4.44 -0.01
C GLY A 13 -8.08 4.40 -0.82
N SER A 14 -8.97 5.38 -0.68
CA SER A 14 -10.21 5.47 -1.46
C SER A 14 -9.95 5.73 -2.94
N SER A 15 -8.93 6.52 -3.28
CA SER A 15 -8.49 6.72 -4.67
C SER A 15 -7.97 5.42 -5.29
N LEU A 16 -7.18 4.63 -4.54
CA LEU A 16 -6.74 3.30 -4.98
C LEU A 16 -7.93 2.38 -5.24
N VAL A 17 -8.89 2.32 -4.31
CA VAL A 17 -10.10 1.50 -4.45
C VAL A 17 -10.83 1.85 -5.73
N LYS A 18 -11.13 3.14 -5.95
CA LYS A 18 -11.82 3.63 -7.15
C LYS A 18 -11.05 3.27 -8.44
N ARG A 19 -9.74 3.53 -8.46
CA ARG A 19 -8.90 3.29 -9.64
C ARG A 19 -8.76 1.80 -9.95
N ILE A 20 -8.50 0.96 -8.95
CA ILE A 20 -8.37 -0.49 -9.11
C ILE A 20 -9.67 -1.07 -9.69
N ALA A 21 -10.82 -0.64 -9.21
CA ALA A 21 -12.12 -1.05 -9.73
C ALA A 21 -12.35 -0.58 -11.16
N LYS A 22 -12.14 0.70 -11.45
CA LYS A 22 -12.27 1.30 -12.79
C LYS A 22 -11.43 0.56 -13.83
N LYS A 23 -10.17 0.27 -13.49
CA LYS A 23 -9.23 -0.43 -14.38
C LYS A 23 -9.34 -1.97 -14.30
N LYS A 24 -10.27 -2.51 -13.52
CA LYS A 24 -10.48 -3.96 -13.32
C LYS A 24 -9.19 -4.71 -12.97
N LEU A 25 -8.31 -4.09 -12.14
CA LEU A 25 -6.98 -4.64 -11.81
C LEU A 25 -7.03 -5.79 -10.80
N ALA A 26 -8.14 -5.94 -10.06
CA ALA A 26 -8.35 -7.04 -9.13
C ALA A 26 -9.77 -7.61 -9.26
N LYS A 27 -9.90 -8.92 -8.98
CA LYS A 27 -11.24 -9.57 -8.93
C LYS A 27 -12.01 -9.18 -7.68
N LYS A 28 -11.31 -9.01 -6.52
CA LYS A 28 -11.90 -8.56 -5.25
C LYS A 28 -11.03 -7.48 -4.63
N ILE A 29 -11.66 -6.46 -4.08
CA ILE A 29 -11.05 -5.37 -3.34
C ILE A 29 -11.57 -5.44 -1.92
N PHE A 30 -10.68 -5.64 -0.95
CA PHE A 30 -10.99 -5.61 0.47
C PHE A 30 -10.52 -4.28 1.05
N ILE A 31 -11.31 -3.70 1.93
CA ILE A 31 -11.04 -2.42 2.58
C ILE A 31 -11.08 -2.64 4.08
N PHE A 32 -9.96 -2.37 4.75
CA PHE A 32 -9.92 -2.30 6.20
C PHE A 32 -9.73 -0.86 6.65
N GLU A 33 -10.64 -0.38 7.47
CA GLU A 33 -10.61 0.96 8.06
C GLU A 33 -10.98 0.86 9.55
N LYS A 34 -10.24 1.56 10.43
CA LYS A 34 -10.50 1.54 11.88
C LYS A 34 -11.40 2.68 12.34
N SER A 35 -11.41 3.79 11.63
CA SER A 35 -12.19 4.97 11.97
C SER A 35 -13.68 4.74 11.68
N LYS A 36 -14.52 4.73 12.72
CA LYS A 36 -15.98 4.64 12.56
C LYS A 36 -16.53 5.73 11.62
N LYS A 37 -16.00 6.96 11.72
CA LYS A 37 -16.35 8.09 10.86
C LYS A 37 -16.05 7.77 9.38
N ASN A 38 -14.86 7.26 9.07
CA ASN A 38 -14.50 6.87 7.71
C ASN A 38 -15.30 5.68 7.21
N ILE A 39 -15.57 4.68 8.05
CA ILE A 39 -16.43 3.53 7.71
C ILE A 39 -17.82 4.00 7.27
N SER A 40 -18.44 4.91 8.01
CA SER A 40 -19.74 5.49 7.66
C SER A 40 -19.69 6.22 6.31
N LYS A 41 -18.63 7.00 6.06
CA LYS A 41 -18.41 7.68 4.78
C LYS A 41 -18.20 6.69 3.63
N ILE A 42 -17.40 5.64 3.81
CA ILE A 42 -17.15 4.59 2.79
C ILE A 42 -18.46 3.92 2.39
N LYS A 43 -19.31 3.58 3.37
CA LYS A 43 -20.64 2.99 3.12
C LYS A 43 -21.55 3.96 2.33
N ARG A 44 -21.64 5.22 2.77
CA ARG A 44 -22.45 6.26 2.08
C ARG A 44 -22.00 6.50 0.65
N LEU A 45 -20.68 6.51 0.41
CA LEU A 45 -20.07 6.70 -0.91
C LEU A 45 -20.17 5.45 -1.80
N LYS A 46 -20.65 4.32 -1.27
CA LYS A 46 -20.74 3.03 -1.98
C LYS A 46 -19.42 2.70 -2.70
N LEU A 47 -18.27 2.86 -2.02
CA LEU A 47 -16.99 2.58 -2.65
C LEU A 47 -16.94 1.13 -3.17
N PRO A 48 -16.36 0.90 -4.36
CA PRO A 48 -16.31 -0.42 -4.99
C PRO A 48 -15.32 -1.35 -4.28
N GLY A 49 -15.76 -2.01 -3.22
CA GLY A 49 -14.97 -2.94 -2.43
C GLY A 49 -15.74 -3.46 -1.22
N THR A 50 -15.21 -4.49 -0.59
CA THR A 50 -15.81 -5.10 0.61
C THR A 50 -15.13 -4.57 1.85
N LEU A 51 -15.87 -3.87 2.72
CA LEU A 51 -15.43 -3.53 4.06
C LEU A 51 -15.27 -4.79 4.90
N VAL A 52 -14.12 -4.93 5.57
CA VAL A 52 -13.80 -6.11 6.37
C VAL A 52 -13.50 -5.72 7.81
N ASN A 53 -14.01 -6.53 8.75
CA ASN A 53 -13.77 -6.36 10.18
C ASN A 53 -12.68 -7.33 10.69
N LYS A 54 -12.61 -8.53 10.09
CA LYS A 54 -11.63 -9.57 10.45
C LYS A 54 -10.41 -9.49 9.52
N LEU A 55 -9.50 -8.57 9.84
CA LEU A 55 -8.36 -8.25 9.00
C LEU A 55 -7.44 -9.46 8.74
N GLN A 56 -7.19 -10.29 9.76
CA GLN A 56 -6.28 -11.44 9.66
C GLN A 56 -6.73 -12.46 8.61
N GLU A 57 -8.04 -12.74 8.52
CA GLU A 57 -8.60 -13.69 7.55
C GLU A 57 -8.40 -13.22 6.11
N VAL A 58 -8.48 -11.90 5.90
CA VAL A 58 -8.38 -11.29 4.56
C VAL A 58 -6.94 -11.11 4.13
N VAL A 59 -6.04 -10.80 5.07
CA VAL A 59 -4.61 -10.75 4.81
C VAL A 59 -4.13 -12.05 4.17
N ALA A 60 -4.45 -13.20 4.77
CA ALA A 60 -4.02 -14.51 4.25
C ALA A 60 -4.49 -14.80 2.81
N LYS A 61 -5.63 -14.24 2.40
CA LYS A 61 -6.26 -14.42 1.07
C LYS A 61 -5.83 -13.38 0.03
N SER A 62 -5.09 -12.34 0.43
CA SER A 62 -4.73 -11.22 -0.45
C SER A 62 -3.42 -11.46 -1.18
N ASN A 63 -3.35 -11.10 -2.47
CA ASN A 63 -2.13 -11.19 -3.28
C ASN A 63 -1.31 -9.89 -3.16
N LEU A 64 -1.98 -8.75 -3.09
CA LEU A 64 -1.38 -7.44 -2.89
C LEU A 64 -2.01 -6.79 -1.67
N ILE A 65 -1.18 -6.28 -0.75
CA ILE A 65 -1.59 -5.59 0.45
C ILE A 65 -0.96 -4.20 0.41
N ILE A 66 -1.79 -3.15 0.49
CA ILE A 66 -1.34 -1.77 0.39
C ILE A 66 -1.65 -1.04 1.70
N PHE A 67 -0.61 -0.59 2.39
CA PHE A 67 -0.73 0.22 3.60
C PHE A 67 -0.93 1.68 3.20
N CYS A 68 -2.10 2.21 3.54
CA CYS A 68 -2.49 3.61 3.34
C CYS A 68 -2.81 4.31 4.68
N THR A 69 -2.35 3.75 5.78
CA THR A 69 -2.44 4.34 7.12
C THR A 69 -1.28 5.30 7.37
N PRO A 70 -1.37 6.17 8.38
CA PRO A 70 -0.20 6.89 8.88
C PRO A 70 0.91 5.91 9.28
N MET A 71 2.18 6.32 9.10
CA MET A 71 3.33 5.46 9.39
C MET A 71 3.44 5.06 10.87
N SER A 72 2.96 5.89 11.78
CA SER A 72 2.85 5.58 13.21
C SER A 72 2.07 4.29 13.50
N GLU A 73 1.20 3.86 12.57
CA GLU A 73 0.44 2.62 12.68
C GLU A 73 1.18 1.38 12.16
N TYR A 74 2.27 1.54 11.37
CA TYR A 74 2.94 0.43 10.69
C TYR A 74 3.45 -0.63 11.67
N LYS A 75 4.18 -0.22 12.72
CA LYS A 75 4.70 -1.16 13.72
C LYS A 75 3.59 -2.03 14.31
N LYS A 76 2.52 -1.40 14.79
CA LYS A 76 1.37 -2.09 15.39
C LYS A 76 0.72 -3.06 14.40
N MET A 77 0.52 -2.63 13.16
CA MET A 77 -0.11 -3.45 12.12
C MET A 77 0.79 -4.61 11.69
N ILE A 78 2.09 -4.40 11.53
CA ILE A 78 3.05 -5.45 11.19
C ILE A 78 3.07 -6.52 12.28
N LEU A 79 3.21 -6.13 13.54
CA LEU A 79 3.23 -7.06 14.67
C LEU A 79 1.94 -7.88 14.75
N ARG A 80 0.78 -7.24 14.56
CA ARG A 80 -0.53 -7.90 14.55
C ARG A 80 -0.67 -8.92 13.41
N LEU A 81 -0.06 -8.67 12.25
CA LEU A 81 -0.31 -9.40 11.01
C LEU A 81 0.83 -10.34 10.60
N ASN A 82 1.98 -10.32 11.27
CA ASN A 82 3.16 -11.09 10.89
C ASN A 82 2.88 -12.59 10.67
N ASN A 83 2.00 -13.18 11.49
CA ASN A 83 1.65 -14.60 11.36
C ASN A 83 0.68 -14.90 10.21
N ASN A 84 0.05 -13.87 9.65
CA ASN A 84 -0.92 -14.00 8.57
C ASN A 84 -0.31 -13.68 7.19
N PHE A 85 0.88 -13.05 7.17
CA PHE A 85 1.62 -12.81 5.93
C PHE A 85 2.29 -14.09 5.43
N ASN A 86 2.43 -14.20 4.12
CA ASN A 86 3.16 -15.30 3.48
C ASN A 86 4.03 -14.79 2.32
N SER A 87 4.99 -15.62 1.90
CA SER A 87 6.00 -15.27 0.89
C SER A 87 5.47 -15.06 -0.54
N LYS A 88 4.24 -15.48 -0.82
CA LYS A 88 3.59 -15.31 -2.13
C LYS A 88 2.92 -13.95 -2.28
N GLN A 89 2.80 -13.20 -1.18
CA GLN A 89 2.17 -11.89 -1.14
C GLN A 89 3.16 -10.78 -1.46
N ILE A 90 2.63 -9.70 -2.01
CA ILE A 90 3.33 -8.44 -2.16
C ILE A 90 2.72 -7.46 -1.17
N ILE A 91 3.55 -6.93 -0.28
CA ILE A 91 3.16 -5.85 0.60
C ILE A 91 3.81 -4.57 0.10
N THR A 92 3.05 -3.50 0.08
CA THR A 92 3.54 -2.16 -0.26
C THR A 92 2.87 -1.12 0.61
N ASP A 93 3.39 0.09 0.58
CA ASP A 93 2.86 1.25 1.29
C ASP A 93 2.87 2.48 0.39
N VAL A 94 2.15 3.51 0.80
CA VAL A 94 2.09 4.81 0.12
C VAL A 94 2.67 5.95 0.96
N GLY A 95 3.36 5.63 2.05
CA GLY A 95 3.93 6.63 2.96
C GLY A 95 5.02 7.48 2.30
N SER A 96 5.19 8.73 2.72
CA SER A 96 6.18 9.66 2.17
C SER A 96 7.58 9.47 2.78
N SER A 97 7.71 9.24 4.08
CA SER A 97 9.00 9.03 4.75
C SER A 97 9.49 7.59 4.59
N LYS A 98 10.44 7.36 3.69
CA LYS A 98 10.95 6.02 3.37
C LYS A 98 12.02 5.52 4.34
N ILE A 99 12.78 6.41 4.97
CA ILE A 99 13.79 6.04 5.97
C ILE A 99 13.09 5.44 7.18
N GLU A 100 12.16 6.17 7.79
CA GLU A 100 11.43 5.73 8.98
C GLU A 100 10.65 4.42 8.72
N SER A 101 9.90 4.35 7.62
CA SER A 101 9.17 3.13 7.28
C SER A 101 10.09 1.95 7.00
N SER A 102 11.28 2.16 6.40
CA SER A 102 12.29 1.11 6.18
C SER A 102 12.79 0.52 7.50
N GLU A 103 13.06 1.36 8.50
CA GLU A 103 13.50 0.88 9.81
C GLU A 103 12.41 0.09 10.53
N ILE A 104 11.17 0.59 10.52
CA ILE A 104 10.04 -0.10 11.12
C ILE A 104 9.86 -1.48 10.47
N ILE A 105 9.88 -1.55 9.14
CA ILE A 105 9.73 -2.79 8.38
C ILE A 105 10.88 -3.75 8.69
N LYS A 106 12.14 -3.27 8.62
CA LYS A 106 13.33 -4.08 8.86
C LYS A 106 13.35 -4.72 10.26
N ARG A 107 12.93 -3.96 11.28
CA ARG A 107 12.93 -4.42 12.68
C ARG A 107 11.79 -5.38 13.01
N ASN A 108 10.63 -5.24 12.36
CA ASN A 108 9.40 -5.88 12.79
C ASN A 108 8.84 -6.93 11.81
N LEU A 109 9.21 -6.89 10.52
CA LEU A 109 8.69 -7.82 9.52
C LEU A 109 9.53 -9.10 9.46
N LYS A 110 8.87 -10.25 9.32
CA LYS A 110 9.56 -11.54 9.11
C LYS A 110 10.36 -11.52 7.80
N LYS A 111 11.59 -12.05 7.80
CA LYS A 111 12.54 -11.99 6.68
C LYS A 111 12.04 -12.54 5.34
N LYS A 112 11.12 -13.50 5.35
CA LYS A 112 10.60 -14.14 4.11
C LYS A 112 9.47 -13.36 3.43
N ILE A 113 9.04 -12.23 3.98
CA ILE A 113 7.94 -11.43 3.44
C ILE A 113 8.47 -10.36 2.50
N SER A 114 7.84 -10.23 1.33
CA SER A 114 8.21 -9.21 0.34
C SER A 114 7.46 -7.91 0.60
N TRP A 115 8.14 -6.94 1.20
CA TRP A 115 7.63 -5.57 1.31
C TRP A 115 8.43 -4.66 0.39
N ILE A 116 7.75 -4.04 -0.56
CA ILE A 116 8.33 -3.12 -1.54
C ILE A 116 7.71 -1.76 -1.31
N GLN A 117 8.48 -0.84 -0.81
CA GLN A 117 7.99 0.50 -0.52
C GLN A 117 7.68 1.25 -1.81
N SER A 118 6.55 1.93 -1.85
CA SER A 118 6.19 2.85 -2.93
C SER A 118 5.76 4.20 -2.38
N HIS A 119 6.06 5.25 -3.13
CA HIS A 119 5.68 6.61 -2.80
C HIS A 119 5.04 7.28 -4.01
N PRO A 120 3.71 7.21 -4.15
CA PRO A 120 3.03 8.01 -5.14
C PRO A 120 3.12 9.49 -4.75
N ILE A 121 3.71 10.30 -5.62
CA ILE A 121 3.76 11.76 -5.45
C ILE A 121 2.42 12.33 -5.90
N ALA A 122 1.41 12.00 -5.11
CA ALA A 122 0.02 12.35 -5.34
C ALA A 122 -0.65 12.54 -3.99
N GLY A 123 -1.54 13.49 -3.89
CA GLY A 123 -2.24 13.82 -2.67
C GLY A 123 -2.75 15.25 -2.71
N SER A 124 -3.33 15.66 -1.62
CA SER A 124 -3.75 17.04 -1.35
C SER A 124 -3.80 17.24 0.16
N GLU A 125 -3.98 18.46 0.61
CA GLU A 125 -4.08 18.81 2.02
C GLU A 125 -5.36 18.29 2.71
N VAL A 126 -6.35 17.85 1.90
CA VAL A 126 -7.60 17.29 2.43
C VAL A 126 -7.45 15.81 2.79
N SER A 127 -8.18 15.39 3.80
CA SER A 127 -8.18 14.01 4.29
C SER A 127 -9.59 13.40 4.24
N GLY A 128 -9.66 12.07 4.17
CA GLY A 128 -10.92 11.33 4.22
C GLY A 128 -11.29 10.66 2.89
N PRO A 129 -12.15 9.63 2.95
CA PRO A 129 -12.54 8.84 1.78
C PRO A 129 -13.37 9.62 0.76
N GLU A 130 -14.07 10.68 1.16
CA GLU A 130 -14.87 11.55 0.30
C GLU A 130 -14.06 12.31 -0.74
N HIS A 131 -12.80 12.59 -0.42
CA HIS A 131 -11.89 13.31 -1.31
C HIS A 131 -11.14 12.39 -2.28
N GLY A 132 -11.32 11.07 -2.18
CA GLY A 132 -10.69 10.14 -3.10
C GLY A 132 -11.13 10.34 -4.55
N LYS A 133 -10.16 10.35 -5.48
CA LYS A 133 -10.37 10.55 -6.91
C LYS A 133 -9.82 9.36 -7.69
N GLU A 134 -10.57 8.85 -8.67
CA GLU A 134 -10.13 7.71 -9.48
C GLU A 134 -8.89 8.02 -10.33
N ASN A 135 -8.70 9.29 -10.69
CA ASN A 135 -7.59 9.77 -11.52
C ASN A 135 -6.43 10.37 -10.70
N LEU A 136 -6.45 10.24 -9.36
CA LEU A 136 -5.44 10.86 -8.48
C LEU A 136 -4.00 10.52 -8.88
N PHE A 137 -3.77 9.33 -9.39
CA PHE A 137 -2.45 8.81 -9.74
C PHE A 137 -2.07 9.00 -11.21
N GLU A 138 -2.99 9.51 -12.05
CA GLU A 138 -2.73 9.70 -13.48
C GLU A 138 -1.65 10.76 -13.71
N ASN A 139 -0.66 10.40 -14.52
CA ASN A 139 0.48 11.25 -14.85
C ASN A 139 1.33 11.70 -13.64
N LYS A 140 1.08 11.16 -12.45
CA LYS A 140 1.88 11.41 -11.25
C LYS A 140 3.02 10.41 -11.14
N TRP A 141 4.13 10.84 -10.55
CA TRP A 141 5.24 9.94 -10.28
C TRP A 141 4.92 9.01 -9.09
N CYS A 142 5.36 7.77 -9.21
CA CYS A 142 5.41 6.84 -8.09
C CYS A 142 6.84 6.28 -7.97
N VAL A 143 7.51 6.61 -6.87
CA VAL A 143 8.86 6.14 -6.60
C VAL A 143 8.79 4.76 -5.93
N LEU A 144 9.47 3.78 -6.51
CA LEU A 144 9.60 2.43 -5.96
C LEU A 144 10.99 2.24 -5.37
N ILE A 145 11.07 1.77 -4.14
CA ILE A 145 12.35 1.52 -3.48
C ILE A 145 12.81 0.09 -3.75
N LYS A 146 13.98 -0.03 -4.37
CA LYS A 146 14.60 -1.31 -4.67
C LYS A 146 15.81 -1.54 -3.75
N ASN A 147 15.84 -2.65 -3.04
CA ASN A 147 16.99 -3.11 -2.26
C ASN A 147 17.61 -4.36 -2.89
N LYS A 148 18.84 -4.73 -2.49
CA LYS A 148 19.58 -5.89 -3.04
C LYS A 148 18.86 -7.24 -2.86
N LYS A 149 18.01 -7.37 -1.84
CA LYS A 149 17.33 -8.65 -1.48
C LYS A 149 15.90 -8.73 -2.00
N ILE A 150 15.47 -7.79 -2.86
CA ILE A 150 14.10 -7.73 -3.34
C ILE A 150 13.76 -8.89 -4.29
N ASN A 151 12.57 -9.46 -4.14
CA ASN A 151 12.05 -10.41 -5.12
C ASN A 151 11.72 -9.68 -6.43
N MET A 152 12.50 -9.94 -7.48
CA MET A 152 12.37 -9.24 -8.77
C MET A 152 11.03 -9.50 -9.48
N LYS A 153 10.40 -10.67 -9.28
CA LYS A 153 9.06 -10.94 -9.83
C LYS A 153 8.02 -10.03 -9.16
N HIS A 154 8.09 -9.90 -7.84
CA HIS A 154 7.21 -9.00 -7.07
C HIS A 154 7.45 -7.54 -7.41
N PHE A 155 8.72 -7.13 -7.58
CA PHE A 155 9.06 -5.76 -7.98
C PHE A 155 8.52 -5.42 -9.37
N LYS A 156 8.74 -6.28 -10.37
CA LYS A 156 8.20 -6.08 -11.72
C LYS A 156 6.68 -6.01 -11.72
N PHE A 157 6.02 -6.86 -10.91
CA PHE A 157 4.57 -6.83 -10.75
C PHE A 157 4.09 -5.49 -10.19
N LEU A 158 4.69 -5.01 -9.08
CA LEU A 158 4.29 -3.76 -8.44
C LEU A 158 4.55 -2.55 -9.36
N ASN A 159 5.67 -2.54 -10.07
CA ASN A 159 5.97 -1.52 -11.08
C ASN A 159 4.90 -1.48 -12.18
N SER A 160 4.54 -2.65 -12.74
CA SER A 160 3.46 -2.76 -13.72
C SER A 160 2.10 -2.33 -13.15
N PHE A 161 1.82 -2.64 -11.87
CA PHE A 161 0.61 -2.21 -11.19
C PHE A 161 0.50 -0.69 -11.17
N TRP A 162 1.54 0.03 -10.71
CA TRP A 162 1.52 1.49 -10.68
C TRP A 162 1.39 2.13 -12.07
N LYS A 163 2.05 1.56 -13.10
CA LYS A 163 1.86 2.00 -14.49
C LYS A 163 0.41 1.83 -14.94
N LYS A 164 -0.24 0.70 -14.62
CA LYS A 164 -1.66 0.47 -14.91
C LYS A 164 -2.60 1.39 -14.12
N MET A 165 -2.16 1.87 -12.96
CA MET A 165 -2.86 2.93 -12.20
C MET A 165 -2.78 4.29 -12.91
N GLY A 166 -1.94 4.44 -13.92
CA GLY A 166 -1.71 5.66 -14.68
C GLY A 166 -0.49 6.46 -14.22
N SER A 167 0.30 5.93 -13.27
CA SER A 167 1.49 6.62 -12.76
C SER A 167 2.70 6.44 -13.69
N LYS A 168 3.54 7.46 -13.75
CA LYS A 168 4.93 7.34 -14.15
C LYS A 168 5.71 6.70 -13.00
N THR A 169 6.60 5.75 -13.28
CA THR A 169 7.35 5.08 -12.21
C THR A 169 8.82 5.43 -12.26
N ALA A 170 9.40 5.72 -11.11
CA ALA A 170 10.84 5.87 -10.90
C ALA A 170 11.32 4.82 -9.90
N VAL A 171 12.58 4.40 -10.03
CA VAL A 171 13.20 3.43 -9.12
C VAL A 171 14.29 4.15 -8.33
N SER A 172 14.19 4.09 -7.01
CA SER A 172 15.25 4.53 -6.10
C SER A 172 15.91 3.33 -5.47
N TYR A 173 17.22 3.38 -5.30
CA TYR A 173 17.99 2.31 -4.68
C TYR A 173 18.34 2.68 -3.24
N THR A 174 18.13 1.76 -2.29
CA THR A 174 18.66 1.93 -0.93
C THR A 174 20.15 1.61 -0.91
N HIS A 175 20.96 2.52 -1.42
CA HIS A 175 22.42 2.54 -1.27
C HIS A 175 22.84 3.83 -0.56
N LEU A 176 22.24 4.11 0.59
CA LEU A 176 22.77 5.11 1.51
C LEU A 176 23.45 4.37 2.67
N THR A 177 24.64 3.84 2.42
CA THR A 177 25.69 3.98 3.42
C THR A 177 26.07 5.46 3.37
N LEU A 178 25.67 6.23 4.37
CA LEU A 178 26.31 7.50 4.64
C LEU A 178 27.80 7.21 4.77
N PRO A 179 28.70 7.96 4.10
CA PRO A 179 30.12 7.87 4.40
C PRO A 179 30.24 8.20 5.88
N THR A 180 30.76 7.25 6.66
CA THR A 180 31.30 7.51 7.98
C THR A 180 32.51 8.39 7.73
N ASN A 181 32.35 9.69 7.91
CA ASN A 181 33.50 10.57 8.04
C ASN A 181 34.26 10.09 9.27
N GLY A 182 35.47 9.52 9.04
CA GLY A 182 36.48 9.30 10.04
C GLY A 182 37.04 10.63 10.55
#